data_347b6aa625cd7dc693c37bbfaf8c5193
#
_entry.id   347b6aa625cd7dc693c37bbfaf8c5193
#
_cell.length_a   1.000
_cell.length_b   1.000
_cell.length_c   1.000
_cell.angle_alpha   90.00
_cell.angle_beta   90.00
_cell.angle_gamma   90.00
#
_symmetry.space_group_name_H-M   'P 1'
#
loop_
_entity.id
_entity.type
_entity.pdbx_description
1 polymer ?
#
loop_
_entity_poly.entity_id
_entity_poly.type
_entity_poly.pdbx_seq_one_letter_code
_entity_poly.pdbx_strand_id
1 'polypeptide(L)'
;MFALTFDDGPGPSTSDLLDVLATDGVRGTFFLLGRNVEEAPWCGDPDRARAIAQRAVQEGQVLGNHTYSHFRPDRWREFAADVRRGEAVLRLLRPPPIPFRLPYGIQRVAGSFPLGSTGEEIDPRVAVIASMGLTHQHWTSDFDDWTLSAADAPALAAKMVAHVSLCQANGLDAVLDLHDSGTGSSFGYERPATVEGVKLFLQEARQRGWKSFTVPVQR
;
A
#
# COMPACT_ATOMS: atom_id res chain seq x y z
N MET A 1 -13.60 2.01 12.02
CA MET A 1 -12.18 1.64 12.23
C MET A 1 -11.33 2.23 11.11
N PHE A 2 -9.98 2.08 11.15
CA PHE A 2 -9.10 2.50 10.07
C PHE A 2 -8.06 1.43 9.72
N ALA A 3 -7.62 1.38 8.47
CA ALA A 3 -6.47 0.60 8.03
C ALA A 3 -5.43 1.51 7.39
N LEU A 4 -4.17 1.31 7.76
CA LEU A 4 -3.02 1.90 7.08
C LEU A 4 -2.51 0.92 6.03
N THR A 5 -2.40 1.38 4.80
CA THR A 5 -1.82 0.61 3.71
C THR A 5 -0.71 1.40 3.04
N PHE A 6 0.36 0.70 2.64
CA PHE A 6 1.56 1.30 2.09
C PHE A 6 1.92 0.58 0.80
N ASP A 7 2.06 1.33 -0.28
CA ASP A 7 2.36 0.83 -1.62
C ASP A 7 3.83 1.08 -1.99
N ASP A 8 4.32 0.36 -3.00
CA ASP A 8 5.62 0.49 -3.63
C ASP A 8 6.84 -0.06 -2.86
N GLY A 9 6.68 -0.54 -1.65
CA GLY A 9 7.79 -1.07 -0.83
C GLY A 9 8.41 -2.39 -1.33
N PRO A 10 9.40 -2.93 -0.61
CA PRO A 10 10.13 -2.21 0.43
C PRO A 10 11.01 -1.10 -0.13
N GLY A 11 11.21 -0.05 0.65
CA GLY A 11 12.02 1.10 0.27
C GLY A 11 12.72 1.76 1.45
N PRO A 12 13.31 2.94 1.24
CA PRO A 12 14.07 3.63 2.28
C PRO A 12 13.28 3.92 3.55
N SER A 13 11.98 4.23 3.41
CA SER A 13 11.12 4.61 4.55
C SER A 13 10.39 3.45 5.21
N THR A 14 10.47 2.23 4.65
CA THR A 14 9.74 1.06 5.19
C THR A 14 10.16 0.75 6.63
N SER A 15 11.48 0.77 6.93
CA SER A 15 11.95 0.48 8.29
C SER A 15 11.44 1.49 9.32
N ASP A 16 11.45 2.78 8.98
CA ASP A 16 10.99 3.85 9.87
C ASP A 16 9.48 3.74 10.13
N LEU A 17 8.70 3.37 9.10
CA LEU A 17 7.26 3.10 9.25
C LEU A 17 7.02 1.89 10.16
N LEU A 18 7.80 0.81 10.03
CA LEU A 18 7.71 -0.33 10.94
C LEU A 18 7.97 0.09 12.39
N ASP A 19 8.97 0.93 12.64
CA ASP A 19 9.27 1.46 13.98
C ASP A 19 8.09 2.29 14.54
N VAL A 20 7.49 3.14 13.71
CA VAL A 20 6.31 3.93 14.07
C VAL A 20 5.12 3.01 14.42
N LEU A 21 4.82 2.04 13.58
CA LEU A 21 3.71 1.10 13.79
C LEU A 21 3.91 0.26 15.05
N ALA A 22 5.14 -0.24 15.28
CA ALA A 22 5.48 -1.02 16.48
C ALA A 22 5.32 -0.19 17.76
N THR A 23 5.72 1.08 17.76
CA THR A 23 5.59 1.99 18.90
C THR A 23 4.13 2.17 19.33
N ASP A 24 3.21 2.23 18.39
CA ASP A 24 1.78 2.40 18.67
C ASP A 24 0.99 1.09 18.73
N GLY A 25 1.65 -0.07 18.54
CA GLY A 25 1.03 -1.39 18.55
C GLY A 25 0.01 -1.59 17.42
N VAL A 26 0.20 -0.89 16.30
CA VAL A 26 -0.67 -0.92 15.13
C VAL A 26 -0.08 -1.82 14.06
N ARG A 27 -0.94 -2.53 13.32
CA ARG A 27 -0.55 -3.32 12.15
C ARG A 27 -1.07 -2.66 10.89
N GLY A 28 -0.21 -2.64 9.85
CA GLY A 28 -0.53 -2.16 8.51
C GLY A 28 -0.49 -3.27 7.47
N THR A 29 -0.83 -2.91 6.25
CA THR A 29 -0.69 -3.76 5.07
C THR A 29 0.27 -3.10 4.08
N PHE A 30 1.32 -3.80 3.68
CA PHE A 30 2.35 -3.32 2.76
C PHE A 30 2.19 -4.06 1.43
N PHE A 31 1.80 -3.36 0.38
CA PHE A 31 1.72 -3.89 -0.98
C PHE A 31 3.07 -3.70 -1.68
N LEU A 32 3.87 -4.76 -1.66
CA LEU A 32 5.26 -4.71 -2.09
C LEU A 32 5.40 -4.97 -3.59
N LEU A 33 6.36 -4.29 -4.20
CA LEU A 33 6.86 -4.62 -5.53
C LEU A 33 7.86 -5.78 -5.45
N GLY A 34 7.62 -6.85 -6.20
CA GLY A 34 8.53 -7.99 -6.24
C GLY A 34 9.97 -7.58 -6.60
N ARG A 35 10.12 -6.62 -7.51
CA ARG A 35 11.42 -6.07 -7.91
C ARG A 35 12.17 -5.40 -6.76
N ASN A 36 11.46 -4.69 -5.89
CA ASN A 36 12.08 -4.02 -4.75
C ASN A 36 12.60 -4.99 -3.69
N VAL A 37 12.03 -6.20 -3.64
CA VAL A 37 12.51 -7.30 -2.79
C VAL A 37 13.67 -8.06 -3.46
N GLU A 38 13.54 -8.38 -4.76
CA GLU A 38 14.46 -9.30 -5.46
C GLU A 38 15.70 -8.59 -5.99
N GLU A 39 15.56 -7.42 -6.60
CA GLU A 39 16.63 -6.65 -7.22
C GLU A 39 17.10 -5.47 -6.33
N ALA A 40 16.23 -4.99 -5.45
CA ALA A 40 16.46 -3.87 -4.52
C ALA A 40 17.13 -2.63 -5.18
N PRO A 41 16.57 -2.09 -6.28
CA PRO A 41 17.20 -1.02 -7.04
C PRO A 41 17.38 0.27 -6.23
N TRP A 42 16.64 0.41 -5.13
CA TRP A 42 16.69 1.55 -4.22
C TRP A 42 17.93 1.56 -3.29
N CYS A 43 18.54 0.40 -3.04
CA CYS A 43 19.76 0.32 -2.19
C CYS A 43 20.87 -0.53 -2.79
N GLY A 44 20.63 -1.28 -3.86
CA GLY A 44 21.61 -2.20 -4.46
C GLY A 44 21.93 -3.41 -3.59
N ASP A 45 21.13 -3.69 -2.55
CA ASP A 45 21.34 -4.78 -1.59
C ASP A 45 20.03 -5.58 -1.40
N PRO A 46 19.83 -6.66 -2.18
CA PRO A 46 18.67 -7.53 -2.07
C PRO A 46 18.50 -8.22 -0.71
N ASP A 47 19.60 -8.49 0.00
CA ASP A 47 19.51 -9.14 1.30
C ASP A 47 18.96 -8.17 2.35
N ARG A 48 19.34 -6.90 2.29
CA ARG A 48 18.76 -5.83 3.10
C ARG A 48 17.26 -5.66 2.81
N ALA A 49 16.87 -5.64 1.55
CA ALA A 49 15.46 -5.50 1.16
C ALA A 49 14.60 -6.68 1.67
N ARG A 50 15.11 -7.92 1.53
CA ARG A 50 14.47 -9.12 2.07
C ARG A 50 14.38 -9.09 3.59
N ALA A 51 15.44 -8.67 4.27
CA ALA A 51 15.44 -8.56 5.74
C ALA A 51 14.37 -7.59 6.24
N ILE A 52 14.17 -6.45 5.57
CA ILE A 52 13.09 -5.50 5.90
C ILE A 52 11.71 -6.14 5.67
N ALA A 53 11.49 -6.81 4.55
CA ALA A 53 10.22 -7.49 4.29
C ALA A 53 9.96 -8.64 5.28
N GLN A 54 10.99 -9.40 5.67
CA GLN A 54 10.90 -10.43 6.70
C GLN A 54 10.60 -9.83 8.07
N ARG A 55 11.21 -8.71 8.42
CA ARG A 55 10.91 -7.97 9.64
C ARG A 55 9.43 -7.59 9.69
N ALA A 56 8.88 -7.05 8.61
CA ALA A 56 7.45 -6.72 8.53
C ALA A 56 6.56 -7.93 8.86
N VAL A 57 6.87 -9.12 8.30
CA VAL A 57 6.14 -10.35 8.62
C VAL A 57 6.29 -10.74 10.09
N GLN A 58 7.50 -10.68 10.64
CA GLN A 58 7.77 -11.03 12.04
C GLN A 58 7.03 -10.12 13.04
N GLU A 59 6.87 -8.85 12.69
CA GLU A 59 6.11 -7.86 13.47
C GLU A 59 4.60 -7.96 13.26
N GLY A 60 4.13 -8.92 12.44
CA GLY A 60 2.71 -9.20 12.21
C GLY A 60 2.03 -8.26 11.21
N GLN A 61 2.82 -7.54 10.41
CA GLN A 61 2.29 -6.78 9.28
C GLN A 61 1.78 -7.72 8.18
N VAL A 62 0.81 -7.26 7.39
CA VAL A 62 0.35 -8.00 6.22
C VAL A 62 1.16 -7.57 5.00
N LEU A 63 1.75 -8.53 4.28
CA LEU A 63 2.35 -8.27 2.98
C LEU A 63 1.36 -8.58 1.87
N GLY A 64 1.24 -7.68 0.92
CA GLY A 64 0.43 -7.80 -0.29
C GLY A 64 1.29 -7.70 -1.55
N ASN A 65 0.74 -8.15 -2.66
CA ASN A 65 1.37 -8.09 -3.97
C ASN A 65 0.93 -6.83 -4.73
N HIS A 66 1.90 -5.99 -5.11
CA HIS A 66 1.69 -4.78 -5.93
C HIS A 66 2.27 -4.95 -7.34
N THR A 67 2.28 -6.17 -7.87
CA THR A 67 3.00 -6.64 -9.06
C THR A 67 4.52 -6.75 -8.85
N TYR A 68 5.24 -7.16 -9.88
CA TYR A 68 6.70 -7.19 -9.82
C TYR A 68 7.33 -5.82 -10.08
N SER A 69 6.89 -5.12 -11.13
CA SER A 69 7.56 -3.94 -11.67
C SER A 69 6.76 -2.64 -11.59
N HIS A 70 5.68 -2.56 -10.82
CA HIS A 70 4.68 -1.49 -10.86
C HIS A 70 4.11 -1.32 -12.26
N PHE A 71 3.46 -2.37 -12.74
CA PHE A 71 3.12 -2.56 -14.15
C PHE A 71 2.13 -1.51 -14.66
N ARG A 72 2.46 -0.86 -15.77
CA ARG A 72 1.66 0.22 -16.35
C ARG A 72 0.33 -0.27 -16.94
N PRO A 73 -0.77 0.48 -16.73
CA PRO A 73 -2.10 0.07 -17.22
C PRO A 73 -2.19 -0.09 -18.74
N ASP A 74 -1.43 0.69 -19.51
CA ASP A 74 -1.41 0.66 -20.98
C ASP A 74 -0.80 -0.62 -21.56
N ARG A 75 -0.07 -1.42 -20.74
CA ARG A 75 0.57 -2.69 -21.15
C ARG A 75 -0.14 -3.93 -20.62
N TRP A 76 -1.41 -3.85 -20.32
CA TRP A 76 -2.19 -4.85 -19.59
C TRP A 76 -2.09 -6.30 -20.12
N ARG A 77 -1.75 -6.50 -21.41
CA ARG A 77 -1.59 -7.86 -21.98
C ARG A 77 -0.44 -8.66 -21.38
N GLU A 78 0.60 -7.98 -20.90
CA GLU A 78 1.76 -8.59 -20.25
C GLU A 78 1.60 -8.66 -18.72
N PHE A 79 0.54 -8.06 -18.21
CA PHE A 79 0.29 -7.84 -16.79
C PHE A 79 0.25 -9.15 -15.98
N ALA A 80 -0.38 -10.20 -16.51
CA ALA A 80 -0.49 -11.48 -15.80
C ALA A 80 0.88 -12.11 -15.46
N ALA A 81 1.87 -11.97 -16.34
CA ALA A 81 3.22 -12.48 -16.08
C ALA A 81 3.90 -11.69 -14.97
N ASP A 82 3.73 -10.37 -14.95
CA ASP A 82 4.29 -9.49 -13.93
C ASP A 82 3.67 -9.76 -12.55
N VAL A 83 2.35 -9.95 -12.48
CA VAL A 83 1.65 -10.34 -11.24
C VAL A 83 2.18 -11.68 -10.70
N ARG A 84 2.32 -12.70 -11.56
CA ARG A 84 2.85 -14.02 -11.14
C ARG A 84 4.28 -13.93 -10.64
N ARG A 85 5.11 -13.09 -11.26
CA ARG A 85 6.50 -12.89 -10.81
C ARG A 85 6.52 -12.25 -9.42
N GLY A 86 5.71 -11.21 -9.18
CA GLY A 86 5.56 -10.60 -7.86
C GLY A 86 5.08 -11.59 -6.80
N GLU A 87 4.06 -12.38 -7.14
CA GLU A 87 3.54 -13.43 -6.26
C GLU A 87 4.61 -14.48 -5.90
N ALA A 88 5.43 -14.91 -6.86
CA ALA A 88 6.49 -15.89 -6.62
C ALA A 88 7.53 -15.38 -5.64
N VAL A 89 7.92 -14.11 -5.73
CA VAL A 89 8.85 -13.46 -4.79
C VAL A 89 8.25 -13.41 -3.38
N LEU A 90 6.99 -12.96 -3.26
CA LEU A 90 6.36 -12.78 -1.94
C LEU A 90 6.04 -14.10 -1.23
N ARG A 91 5.81 -15.19 -1.98
CA ARG A 91 5.63 -16.54 -1.41
C ARG A 91 6.85 -17.05 -0.65
N LEU A 92 8.04 -16.52 -0.93
CA LEU A 92 9.26 -16.83 -0.17
C LEU A 92 9.27 -16.16 1.21
N LEU A 93 8.45 -15.12 1.40
CA LEU A 93 8.37 -14.35 2.64
C LEU A 93 7.20 -14.76 3.52
N ARG A 94 6.08 -15.13 2.92
CA ARG A 94 4.86 -15.53 3.62
C ARG A 94 4.03 -16.53 2.81
N PRO A 95 3.29 -17.44 3.50
CA PRO A 95 2.34 -18.33 2.80
C PRO A 95 1.13 -17.55 2.26
N PRO A 96 0.46 -18.05 1.20
CA PRO A 96 -0.82 -17.52 0.73
C PRO A 96 -1.93 -17.68 1.80
N PRO A 97 -3.03 -16.92 1.75
CA PRO A 97 -3.35 -15.97 0.68
C PRO A 97 -2.54 -14.68 0.79
N ILE A 98 -2.12 -14.12 -0.36
CA ILE A 98 -1.42 -12.85 -0.46
C ILE A 98 -2.41 -11.84 -1.05
N PRO A 99 -2.79 -10.76 -0.32
CA PRO A 99 -3.66 -9.74 -0.87
C PRO A 99 -3.00 -9.04 -2.05
N PHE A 100 -3.82 -8.51 -2.96
CA PHE A 100 -3.35 -7.89 -4.19
C PHE A 100 -3.90 -6.48 -4.34
N ARG A 101 -3.05 -5.55 -4.78
CA ARG A 101 -3.47 -4.21 -5.17
C ARG A 101 -2.93 -3.86 -6.55
N LEU A 102 -3.80 -3.31 -7.40
CA LEU A 102 -3.44 -2.83 -8.73
C LEU A 102 -2.57 -1.57 -8.63
N PRO A 103 -1.40 -1.51 -9.27
CA PRO A 103 -0.69 -0.25 -9.50
C PRO A 103 -1.59 0.77 -10.18
N TYR A 104 -1.55 2.02 -9.72
CA TYR A 104 -2.39 3.12 -10.18
C TYR A 104 -3.90 2.95 -9.91
N GLY A 105 -4.28 1.98 -9.05
CA GLY A 105 -5.68 1.66 -8.81
C GLY A 105 -6.41 1.11 -10.04
N ILE A 106 -7.74 1.11 -9.98
CA ILE A 106 -8.58 0.75 -11.12
C ILE A 106 -8.61 1.93 -12.09
N GLN A 107 -8.16 1.68 -13.33
CA GLN A 107 -8.05 2.69 -14.36
C GLN A 107 -9.11 2.49 -15.43
N ARG A 108 -9.75 3.58 -15.82
CA ARG A 108 -10.54 3.61 -17.03
C ARG A 108 -9.63 3.69 -18.26
N VAL A 109 -9.89 2.83 -19.23
CA VAL A 109 -9.18 2.87 -20.53
C VAL A 109 -9.53 4.15 -21.30
N ALA A 110 -10.68 4.79 -20.99
CA ALA A 110 -11.08 6.10 -21.50
C ALA A 110 -12.04 6.83 -20.55
N GLY A 111 -11.65 8.00 -20.06
CA GLY A 111 -12.48 8.92 -19.29
C GLY A 111 -12.64 8.61 -17.80
N SER A 112 -13.48 9.39 -17.10
CA SER A 112 -13.75 9.27 -15.67
C SER A 112 -14.81 8.20 -15.36
N PHE A 113 -14.74 7.59 -14.16
CA PHE A 113 -15.75 6.64 -13.72
C PHE A 113 -17.15 7.28 -13.63
N PRO A 114 -18.23 6.56 -14.00
CA PRO A 114 -19.57 6.98 -13.67
C PRO A 114 -19.75 7.11 -12.15
N LEU A 115 -20.58 8.06 -11.71
CA LEU A 115 -20.91 8.20 -10.30
C LEU A 115 -21.50 6.89 -9.75
N GLY A 116 -20.92 6.38 -8.65
CA GLY A 116 -21.36 5.12 -8.02
C GLY A 116 -20.81 3.83 -8.66
N SER A 117 -19.96 3.94 -9.72
CA SER A 117 -19.27 2.79 -10.31
C SER A 117 -17.94 2.56 -9.59
N THR A 118 -17.56 1.28 -9.39
CA THR A 118 -16.20 0.91 -8.95
C THR A 118 -15.20 0.94 -10.09
N GLY A 119 -15.66 0.96 -11.34
CA GLY A 119 -14.88 0.89 -12.56
C GLY A 119 -14.25 -0.48 -12.85
N GLU A 120 -14.52 -1.49 -12.03
CA GLU A 120 -13.94 -2.84 -12.16
C GLU A 120 -14.27 -3.50 -13.50
N GLU A 121 -15.47 -3.26 -13.99
CA GLU A 121 -15.98 -3.81 -15.26
C GLU A 121 -15.29 -3.25 -16.52
N ILE A 122 -14.52 -2.19 -16.37
CA ILE A 122 -13.91 -1.49 -17.51
C ILE A 122 -12.38 -1.50 -17.51
N ASP A 123 -11.77 -1.94 -16.42
CA ASP A 123 -10.31 -2.14 -16.38
C ASP A 123 -9.98 -3.61 -16.71
N PRO A 124 -9.36 -3.88 -17.88
CA PRO A 124 -9.09 -5.25 -18.31
C PRO A 124 -8.16 -6.01 -17.36
N ARG A 125 -7.40 -5.33 -16.52
CA ARG A 125 -6.54 -5.95 -15.50
C ARG A 125 -7.35 -6.63 -14.41
N VAL A 126 -8.56 -6.13 -14.11
CA VAL A 126 -9.48 -6.75 -13.15
C VAL A 126 -9.86 -8.16 -13.58
N ALA A 127 -10.22 -8.35 -14.85
CA ALA A 127 -10.52 -9.68 -15.39
C ALA A 127 -9.31 -10.61 -15.32
N VAL A 128 -8.09 -10.08 -15.57
CA VAL A 128 -6.85 -10.85 -15.46
C VAL A 128 -6.62 -11.34 -14.04
N ILE A 129 -6.66 -10.46 -13.02
CA ILE A 129 -6.44 -10.86 -11.63
C ILE A 129 -7.55 -11.80 -11.12
N ALA A 130 -8.81 -11.57 -11.51
CA ALA A 130 -9.92 -12.45 -11.17
C ALA A 130 -9.71 -13.87 -11.70
N SER A 131 -9.20 -14.02 -12.94
CA SER A 131 -8.83 -15.33 -13.51
C SER A 131 -7.70 -16.05 -12.75
N MET A 132 -6.94 -15.31 -11.94
CA MET A 132 -5.87 -15.83 -11.07
C MET A 132 -6.36 -16.06 -9.63
N GLY A 133 -7.63 -15.85 -9.34
CA GLY A 133 -8.21 -15.94 -8.00
C GLY A 133 -7.84 -14.77 -7.08
N LEU A 134 -7.41 -13.63 -7.65
CA LEU A 134 -7.04 -12.43 -6.91
C LEU A 134 -8.16 -11.39 -7.00
N THR A 135 -8.23 -10.55 -5.97
CA THR A 135 -9.16 -9.41 -5.89
C THR A 135 -8.38 -8.15 -5.53
N HIS A 136 -8.66 -7.06 -6.24
CA HIS A 136 -8.08 -5.76 -5.93
C HIS A 136 -8.52 -5.27 -4.55
N GLN A 137 -7.56 -4.87 -3.73
CA GLN A 137 -7.81 -4.26 -2.42
C GLN A 137 -7.90 -2.74 -2.60
N HIS A 138 -9.12 -2.22 -2.55
CA HIS A 138 -9.40 -0.80 -2.67
C HIS A 138 -8.95 0.01 -1.46
N TRP A 139 -8.95 1.32 -1.60
CA TRP A 139 -8.81 2.30 -0.52
C TRP A 139 -10.00 3.26 -0.52
N THR A 140 -10.17 3.98 0.57
CA THR A 140 -11.22 5.00 0.70
C THR A 140 -10.70 6.42 0.45
N SER A 141 -9.41 6.62 0.59
CA SER A 141 -8.71 7.86 0.23
C SER A 141 -7.25 7.59 -0.06
N ASP A 142 -6.78 8.27 -1.07
CA ASP A 142 -5.40 8.51 -1.44
C ASP A 142 -5.06 9.97 -1.06
N PHE A 143 -3.83 10.21 -0.64
CA PHE A 143 -3.40 11.50 -0.08
C PHE A 143 -2.33 12.20 -0.90
N ASP A 144 -1.94 11.64 -2.05
CA ASP A 144 -0.82 12.12 -2.88
C ASP A 144 0.49 12.31 -2.08
N ASP A 145 0.69 11.46 -1.05
CA ASP A 145 1.80 11.59 -0.10
C ASP A 145 3.18 11.47 -0.75
N TRP A 146 3.24 10.82 -1.93
CA TRP A 146 4.47 10.73 -2.73
C TRP A 146 4.94 12.09 -3.28
N THR A 147 4.09 13.11 -3.29
CA THR A 147 4.41 14.48 -3.74
C THR A 147 4.86 15.39 -2.60
N LEU A 148 4.72 14.94 -1.35
CA LEU A 148 4.89 15.77 -0.17
C LEU A 148 6.35 15.80 0.33
N SER A 149 6.72 16.92 0.95
CA SER A 149 7.97 17.10 1.68
C SER A 149 7.77 16.85 3.18
N ALA A 150 8.86 16.71 3.93
CA ALA A 150 8.79 16.54 5.37
C ALA A 150 7.99 17.65 6.10
N ALA A 151 8.00 18.86 5.57
CA ALA A 151 7.25 19.99 6.14
C ALA A 151 5.72 19.81 6.03
N ASP A 152 5.25 18.97 5.12
CA ASP A 152 3.83 18.72 4.87
C ASP A 152 3.23 17.65 5.80
N ALA A 153 4.05 16.97 6.61
CA ALA A 153 3.61 15.89 7.48
C ALA A 153 2.42 16.26 8.42
N PRO A 154 2.38 17.44 9.05
CA PRO A 154 1.22 17.84 9.87
C PRO A 154 -0.07 17.99 9.04
N ALA A 155 0.05 18.51 7.82
CA ALA A 155 -1.10 18.66 6.92
C ALA A 155 -1.60 17.28 6.42
N LEU A 156 -0.69 16.36 6.13
CA LEU A 156 -1.02 14.97 5.79
C LEU A 156 -1.77 14.30 6.94
N ALA A 157 -1.25 14.37 8.17
CA ALA A 157 -1.89 13.82 9.35
C ALA A 157 -3.31 14.38 9.55
N ALA A 158 -3.48 15.70 9.40
CA ALA A 158 -4.78 16.35 9.51
C ALA A 158 -5.78 15.85 8.44
N LYS A 159 -5.35 15.63 7.19
CA LYS A 159 -6.17 15.05 6.14
C LYS A 159 -6.59 13.62 6.48
N MET A 160 -5.67 12.78 6.98
CA MET A 160 -5.96 11.42 7.40
C MET A 160 -7.00 11.41 8.54
N VAL A 161 -6.84 12.26 9.55
CA VAL A 161 -7.79 12.40 10.66
C VAL A 161 -9.17 12.84 10.16
N ALA A 162 -9.24 13.83 9.29
CA ALA A 162 -10.49 14.31 8.71
C ALA A 162 -11.20 13.21 7.92
N HIS A 163 -10.47 12.45 7.11
CA HIS A 163 -11.04 11.36 6.32
C HIS A 163 -11.58 10.22 7.19
N VAL A 164 -10.82 9.77 8.20
CA VAL A 164 -11.29 8.73 9.13
C VAL A 164 -12.53 9.20 9.88
N SER A 165 -12.56 10.46 10.33
CA SER A 165 -13.73 11.05 10.99
C SER A 165 -14.97 11.02 10.07
N LEU A 166 -14.79 11.39 8.80
CA LEU A 166 -15.86 11.37 7.80
C LEU A 166 -16.39 9.95 7.54
N CYS A 167 -15.49 8.96 7.37
CA CYS A 167 -15.88 7.58 7.20
C CYS A 167 -16.70 7.10 8.40
N GLN A 168 -16.23 7.33 9.61
CA GLN A 168 -16.93 6.89 10.83
C GLN A 168 -18.29 7.57 11.00
N ALA A 169 -18.41 8.85 10.68
CA ALA A 169 -19.68 9.56 10.70
C ALA A 169 -20.72 8.96 9.73
N ASN A 170 -20.25 8.26 8.70
CA ASN A 170 -21.11 7.56 7.72
C ASN A 170 -21.20 6.05 7.96
N GLY A 171 -20.72 5.55 9.11
CA GLY A 171 -20.74 4.12 9.45
C GLY A 171 -19.78 3.25 8.62
N LEU A 172 -18.75 3.87 8.03
CA LEU A 172 -17.78 3.21 7.16
C LEU A 172 -16.43 3.03 7.87
N ASP A 173 -15.70 2.01 7.46
CA ASP A 173 -14.28 1.87 7.80
C ASP A 173 -13.42 2.62 6.78
N ALA A 174 -12.36 3.26 7.25
CA ALA A 174 -11.42 3.97 6.42
C ALA A 174 -10.24 3.07 6.01
N VAL A 175 -9.89 3.03 4.74
CA VAL A 175 -8.68 2.41 4.21
C VAL A 175 -7.83 3.51 3.59
N LEU A 176 -6.70 3.81 4.22
CA LEU A 176 -5.81 4.91 3.86
C LEU A 176 -4.69 4.39 2.95
N ASP A 177 -4.58 4.97 1.77
CA ASP A 177 -3.53 4.66 0.80
C ASP A 177 -2.37 5.64 0.95
N LEU A 178 -1.19 5.09 1.22
CA LEU A 178 0.07 5.79 1.47
C LEU A 178 1.20 5.03 0.76
N HIS A 179 2.39 5.61 0.73
CA HIS A 179 3.55 5.02 0.06
C HIS A 179 4.76 4.99 1.00
N ASP A 180 5.44 3.84 1.06
CA ASP A 180 6.69 3.67 1.82
C ASP A 180 7.94 3.71 0.95
N SER A 181 7.75 3.81 -0.36
CA SER A 181 8.81 3.91 -1.37
C SER A 181 8.32 4.72 -2.57
N GLY A 182 9.01 4.58 -3.70
CA GLY A 182 8.64 5.17 -4.97
C GLY A 182 8.97 4.28 -6.15
N THR A 183 8.45 4.66 -7.32
CA THR A 183 8.60 3.93 -8.57
C THR A 183 9.20 4.80 -9.67
N GLY A 184 9.69 4.19 -10.76
CA GLY A 184 10.23 4.92 -11.90
C GLY A 184 11.38 5.85 -11.52
N SER A 185 11.25 7.16 -11.79
CA SER A 185 12.27 8.15 -11.45
C SER A 185 12.37 8.48 -9.96
N SER A 186 11.42 8.02 -9.15
CA SER A 186 11.41 8.20 -7.70
C SER A 186 11.89 6.97 -6.91
N PHE A 187 12.49 5.98 -7.57
CA PHE A 187 13.17 4.88 -6.87
C PHE A 187 14.22 5.41 -5.91
N GLY A 188 14.19 4.92 -4.67
CA GLY A 188 15.13 5.30 -3.64
C GLY A 188 14.83 6.61 -2.94
N TYR A 189 13.75 7.30 -3.25
CA TYR A 189 13.32 8.46 -2.49
C TYR A 189 12.68 8.04 -1.17
N GLU A 190 13.16 8.68 -0.12
CA GLU A 190 12.53 8.62 1.20
C GLU A 190 11.14 9.27 1.17
N ARG A 191 10.27 8.83 2.09
CA ARG A 191 8.92 9.36 2.31
C ARG A 191 8.79 9.99 3.71
N PRO A 192 9.57 11.01 4.04
CA PRO A 192 9.58 11.56 5.40
C PRO A 192 8.25 12.18 5.80
N ALA A 193 7.48 12.72 4.85
CA ALA A 193 6.13 13.21 5.09
C ALA A 193 5.21 12.07 5.51
N THR A 194 5.30 10.91 4.88
CA THR A 194 4.50 9.72 5.20
C THR A 194 4.87 9.19 6.58
N VAL A 195 6.16 9.03 6.88
CA VAL A 195 6.64 8.52 8.18
C VAL A 195 6.14 9.41 9.33
N GLU A 196 6.43 10.71 9.28
CA GLU A 196 6.06 11.64 10.36
C GLU A 196 4.54 11.89 10.36
N GLY A 197 3.89 11.94 9.19
CA GLY A 197 2.43 12.08 9.06
C GLY A 197 1.68 10.91 9.70
N VAL A 198 2.12 9.68 9.49
CA VAL A 198 1.56 8.48 10.12
C VAL A 198 1.76 8.51 11.64
N LYS A 199 2.93 8.90 12.10
CA LYS A 199 3.20 9.04 13.55
C LYS A 199 2.26 10.06 14.21
N LEU A 200 2.08 11.24 13.63
CA LEU A 200 1.17 12.27 14.12
C LEU A 200 -0.29 11.79 14.07
N PHE A 201 -0.69 11.12 12.98
CA PHE A 201 -2.02 10.53 12.84
C PHE A 201 -2.29 9.49 13.94
N LEU A 202 -1.35 8.60 14.24
CA LEU A 202 -1.52 7.55 15.25
C LEU A 202 -1.64 8.13 16.66
N GLN A 203 -0.93 9.22 16.97
CA GLN A 203 -1.10 9.95 18.23
C GLN A 203 -2.54 10.45 18.39
N GLU A 204 -3.11 11.06 17.34
CA GLU A 204 -4.49 11.55 17.36
C GLU A 204 -5.50 10.39 17.38
N ALA A 205 -5.28 9.33 16.61
CA ALA A 205 -6.13 8.13 16.58
C ALA A 205 -6.22 7.47 17.96
N ARG A 206 -5.09 7.42 18.70
CA ARG A 206 -5.05 6.90 20.08
C ARG A 206 -5.86 7.78 21.02
N GLN A 207 -5.73 9.12 20.96
CA GLN A 207 -6.50 10.04 21.78
C GLN A 207 -8.01 9.90 21.55
N ARG A 208 -8.42 9.61 20.30
CA ARG A 208 -9.81 9.38 19.92
C ARG A 208 -10.31 7.96 20.21
N GLY A 209 -9.45 7.07 20.66
CA GLY A 209 -9.80 5.66 20.90
C GLY A 209 -10.13 4.86 19.64
N TRP A 210 -9.65 5.29 18.48
CA TRP A 210 -9.89 4.61 17.22
C TRP A 210 -9.18 3.26 17.16
N LYS A 211 -9.82 2.29 16.48
CA LYS A 211 -9.28 0.94 16.30
C LYS A 211 -8.78 0.75 14.89
N SER A 212 -7.63 0.09 14.76
CA SER A 212 -7.07 -0.29 13.47
C SER A 212 -7.47 -1.71 13.07
N PHE A 213 -7.37 -2.00 11.77
CA PHE A 213 -7.46 -3.34 11.19
C PHE A 213 -6.48 -3.45 10.00
N THR A 214 -6.29 -4.63 9.45
CA THR A 214 -5.48 -4.86 8.24
C THR A 214 -6.36 -5.29 7.07
N VAL A 215 -5.95 -5.00 5.84
CA VAL A 215 -6.60 -5.52 4.62
C VAL A 215 -5.80 -6.72 4.09
N PRO A 216 -6.48 -7.78 3.62
CA PRO A 216 -7.92 -8.02 3.71
C PRO A 216 -8.35 -8.21 5.17
N VAL A 217 -9.58 -7.83 5.48
CA VAL A 217 -10.17 -8.11 6.80
C VAL A 217 -10.23 -9.62 6.98
N GLN A 218 -9.42 -10.16 7.88
CA GLN A 218 -9.55 -11.56 8.29
C GLN A 218 -10.84 -11.65 9.11
N ARG A 219 -11.89 -12.23 8.51
CA ARG A 219 -13.14 -12.55 9.20
C ARG A 219 -13.02 -13.88 9.92
#